data_cccbaf106d8ef9e194123b0e3871e54f
#
_entry.id   cccbaf106d8ef9e194123b0e3871e54f
#
_cell.length_a   1.000
_cell.length_b   1.000
_cell.length_c   1.000
_cell.angle_alpha   90.00
_cell.angle_beta   90.00
_cell.angle_gamma   90.00
#
_symmetry.space_group_name_H-M   'P 1'
#
loop_
_entity.id
_entity.type
_entity.pdbx_description
1 polymer ?
#
loop_
_entity_poly.entity_id
_entity_poly.type
_entity_poly.pdbx_seq_one_letter_code
_entity_poly.pdbx_strand_id
1 'polypeptide(L)'
;GTSSTDLAVTLNGNGLTPGEYMLPIRLDNVSLFNIAENAVYPLVVRVVGIKLDRAGWSIQANTEERTGEGVGNGVATCLLDGQLSTFWHSQWSGGSIPLPHEIVVDMKKETTLTNISLTERQHDSYRDVKGGEFFVSSDKLNWTAVGTFEAQKVLEEQIFSITPTKGRYFKIKITDSYRASNSSLAEIHAYGID
;
A
#
# COMPACT_ATOMS: atom_id res chain seq x y z
N GLY A 1 -29.43 -5.02 -31.07
CA GLY A 1 -28.58 -4.24 -30.16
C GLY A 1 -28.77 -4.75 -28.74
N THR A 2 -27.69 -5.23 -28.16
CA THR A 2 -27.67 -5.65 -26.74
C THR A 2 -27.35 -4.41 -25.89
N SER A 3 -28.35 -3.89 -25.18
CA SER A 3 -28.08 -2.93 -24.11
C SER A 3 -27.68 -3.70 -22.85
N SER A 4 -26.47 -3.53 -22.37
CA SER A 4 -26.10 -3.95 -21.03
C SER A 4 -26.53 -2.85 -20.06
N THR A 5 -27.39 -3.18 -19.10
CA THR A 5 -27.62 -2.35 -17.92
C THR A 5 -26.63 -2.80 -16.86
N ASP A 6 -25.88 -1.87 -16.31
CA ASP A 6 -24.98 -2.15 -15.20
C ASP A 6 -25.78 -2.67 -14.00
N LEU A 7 -25.35 -3.80 -13.43
CA LEU A 7 -25.91 -4.31 -12.18
C LEU A 7 -25.18 -3.61 -11.03
N ALA A 8 -25.87 -2.73 -10.33
CA ALA A 8 -25.34 -2.11 -9.11
C ALA A 8 -25.62 -3.02 -7.89
N VAL A 9 -24.58 -3.44 -7.21
CA VAL A 9 -24.67 -4.17 -5.94
C VAL A 9 -24.18 -3.27 -4.82
N THR A 10 -25.08 -2.93 -3.88
CA THR A 10 -24.71 -2.16 -2.70
C THR A 10 -24.34 -3.12 -1.57
N LEU A 11 -23.12 -3.01 -1.06
CA LEU A 11 -22.64 -3.81 0.07
C LEU A 11 -22.71 -2.98 1.35
N ASN A 12 -23.34 -3.54 2.38
CA ASN A 12 -23.29 -2.95 3.72
C ASN A 12 -22.13 -3.59 4.48
N GLY A 13 -21.05 -2.83 4.68
CA GLY A 13 -19.84 -3.27 5.38
C GLY A 13 -19.92 -3.18 6.91
N ASN A 14 -21.05 -2.76 7.48
CA ASN A 14 -21.18 -2.62 8.93
C ASN A 14 -20.96 -3.96 9.64
N GLY A 15 -19.99 -4.00 10.55
CA GLY A 15 -19.62 -5.20 11.29
C GLY A 15 -18.63 -6.12 10.59
N LEU A 16 -18.15 -5.79 9.39
CA LEU A 16 -17.04 -6.48 8.77
C LEU A 16 -15.71 -5.98 9.35
N THR A 17 -14.85 -6.90 9.75
CA THR A 17 -13.47 -6.57 10.09
C THR A 17 -12.65 -6.37 8.81
N PRO A 18 -11.55 -5.58 8.84
CA PRO A 18 -10.65 -5.51 7.69
C PRO A 18 -10.17 -6.89 7.25
N GLY A 19 -10.23 -7.14 5.95
CA GLY A 19 -9.89 -8.44 5.39
C GLY A 19 -10.41 -8.58 3.95
N GLU A 20 -10.14 -9.73 3.37
CA GLU A 20 -10.65 -10.10 2.05
C GLU A 20 -11.83 -11.06 2.20
N TYR A 21 -12.94 -10.73 1.57
CA TYR A 21 -14.17 -11.50 1.62
C TYR A 21 -14.57 -11.94 0.22
N MET A 22 -14.96 -13.20 0.10
CA MET A 22 -15.53 -13.72 -1.13
C MET A 22 -17.04 -13.78 -1.01
N LEU A 23 -17.74 -13.03 -1.85
CA LEU A 23 -19.18 -13.04 -1.95
C LEU A 23 -19.59 -13.84 -3.17
N PRO A 24 -20.19 -15.03 -3.01
CA PRO A 24 -20.72 -15.77 -4.13
C PRO A 24 -21.99 -15.08 -4.66
N ILE A 25 -21.97 -14.67 -5.93
CA ILE A 25 -23.15 -14.14 -6.62
C ILE A 25 -23.69 -15.24 -7.50
N ARG A 26 -24.93 -15.64 -7.24
CA ARG A 26 -25.68 -16.56 -8.07
C ARG A 26 -26.76 -15.80 -8.83
N LEU A 27 -26.86 -16.06 -10.12
CA LEU A 27 -27.97 -15.58 -10.93
C LEU A 27 -29.08 -16.62 -10.90
N ASP A 28 -30.19 -16.27 -10.25
CA ASP A 28 -31.39 -17.09 -10.23
C ASP A 28 -32.41 -16.48 -11.20
N ASN A 29 -33.02 -17.32 -12.06
CA ASN A 29 -34.17 -16.96 -12.88
C ASN A 29 -33.91 -15.90 -13.96
N VAL A 30 -33.17 -16.24 -15.01
CA VAL A 30 -33.03 -15.41 -16.22
C VAL A 30 -34.00 -15.90 -17.30
N SER A 31 -34.95 -15.08 -17.66
CA SER A 31 -36.09 -15.45 -18.51
C SER A 31 -35.79 -15.71 -19.99
N LEU A 32 -34.57 -15.48 -20.46
CA LEU A 32 -34.21 -15.56 -21.89
C LEU A 32 -32.95 -16.36 -22.23
N PHE A 33 -32.22 -16.89 -21.23
CA PHE A 33 -31.01 -17.66 -21.46
C PHE A 33 -30.90 -18.83 -20.49
N ASN A 34 -30.44 -19.98 -20.99
CA ASN A 34 -30.04 -21.08 -20.13
C ASN A 34 -28.75 -20.69 -19.39
N ILE A 35 -28.85 -20.42 -18.11
CA ILE A 35 -27.66 -20.30 -17.25
C ILE A 35 -27.15 -21.70 -17.00
N ALA A 36 -25.84 -21.90 -17.10
CA ALA A 36 -25.23 -23.16 -16.66
C ALA A 36 -25.64 -23.42 -15.20
N GLU A 37 -26.19 -24.59 -14.94
CA GLU A 37 -26.60 -24.97 -13.61
C GLU A 37 -25.45 -24.79 -12.63
N ASN A 38 -25.67 -24.01 -11.56
CA ASN A 38 -24.65 -23.65 -10.57
C ASN A 38 -23.57 -22.62 -11.00
N ALA A 39 -23.82 -21.76 -11.97
CA ALA A 39 -22.91 -20.66 -12.26
C ALA A 39 -22.83 -19.69 -11.06
N VAL A 40 -21.74 -19.75 -10.32
CA VAL A 40 -21.42 -18.84 -9.21
C VAL A 40 -20.29 -17.93 -9.63
N TYR A 41 -20.53 -16.64 -9.55
CA TYR A 41 -19.52 -15.62 -9.84
C TYR A 41 -18.96 -15.08 -8.51
N PRO A 42 -17.71 -15.40 -8.15
CA PRO A 42 -17.13 -14.87 -6.92
C PRO A 42 -16.82 -13.37 -7.09
N LEU A 43 -17.37 -12.55 -6.22
CA LEU A 43 -16.96 -11.17 -6.04
C LEU A 43 -16.00 -11.10 -4.86
N VAL A 44 -14.78 -10.69 -5.11
CA VAL A 44 -13.80 -10.44 -4.05
C VAL A 44 -13.98 -9.01 -3.54
N VAL A 45 -14.30 -8.89 -2.26
CA VAL A 45 -14.48 -7.59 -1.57
C VAL A 45 -13.38 -7.46 -0.54
N ARG A 46 -12.58 -6.41 -0.67
CA ARG A 46 -11.54 -6.08 0.29
C ARG A 46 -12.04 -4.99 1.24
N VAL A 47 -12.14 -5.31 2.51
CA VAL A 47 -12.44 -4.35 3.57
C VAL A 47 -11.13 -3.82 4.13
N VAL A 48 -10.92 -2.51 4.03
CA VAL A 48 -9.74 -1.83 4.57
C VAL A 48 -10.11 -1.09 5.85
N GLY A 49 -9.15 -0.89 6.73
CA GLY A 49 -9.31 -0.04 7.90
C GLY A 49 -9.51 1.44 7.51
N ILE A 50 -9.73 2.29 8.49
CA ILE A 50 -9.79 3.74 8.29
C ILE A 50 -8.39 4.25 7.97
N LYS A 51 -8.25 5.12 6.97
CA LYS A 51 -6.99 5.80 6.67
C LYS A 51 -6.59 6.65 7.87
N LEU A 52 -5.41 6.37 8.44
CA LEU A 52 -4.95 7.03 9.66
C LEU A 52 -4.47 8.45 9.37
N ASP A 53 -4.77 9.37 10.30
CA ASP A 53 -4.18 10.71 10.28
C ASP A 53 -2.68 10.62 10.59
N ARG A 54 -1.87 11.21 9.72
CA ARG A 54 -0.41 11.23 9.81
C ARG A 54 0.15 12.44 10.54
N ALA A 55 -0.72 13.30 11.09
CA ALA A 55 -0.27 14.48 11.82
C ALA A 55 0.66 14.09 12.99
N GLY A 56 1.84 14.68 13.01
CA GLY A 56 2.84 14.42 14.03
C GLY A 56 3.67 13.13 13.84
N TRP A 57 3.41 12.33 12.81
CA TRP A 57 4.26 11.17 12.50
C TRP A 57 5.68 11.60 12.18
N SER A 58 6.63 10.71 12.43
CA SER A 58 8.00 10.89 11.97
C SER A 58 8.48 9.67 11.20
N ILE A 59 9.41 9.91 10.29
CA ILE A 59 9.87 8.91 9.34
C ILE A 59 11.38 8.99 9.18
N GLN A 60 11.99 7.84 8.91
CA GLN A 60 13.40 7.74 8.53
C GLN A 60 13.58 6.62 7.51
N ALA A 61 14.56 6.76 6.63
CA ALA A 61 14.99 5.71 5.73
C ALA A 61 16.48 5.38 5.98
N ASN A 62 16.89 4.14 5.68
CA ASN A 62 18.30 3.78 5.76
C ASN A 62 19.15 4.38 4.63
N THR A 63 18.50 4.92 3.60
CA THR A 63 19.13 5.57 2.46
C THR A 63 18.25 6.68 1.93
N GLU A 64 18.84 7.82 1.55
CA GLU A 64 18.15 8.99 1.03
C GLU A 64 19.04 9.70 0.00
N GLU A 65 18.46 10.17 -1.10
CA GLU A 65 19.14 11.01 -2.07
C GLU A 65 19.02 12.48 -1.67
N ARG A 66 20.07 13.05 -1.11
CA ARG A 66 20.05 14.42 -0.56
C ARG A 66 20.55 15.48 -1.51
N THR A 67 21.13 15.10 -2.65
CA THR A 67 21.86 16.02 -3.53
C THR A 67 21.40 15.97 -4.98
N GLY A 68 21.01 14.82 -5.49
CA GLY A 68 20.76 14.60 -6.92
C GLY A 68 19.35 14.89 -7.39
N GLU A 69 18.35 15.03 -6.49
CA GLU A 69 16.94 15.15 -6.86
C GLU A 69 16.40 16.60 -6.79
N GLY A 70 17.26 17.55 -6.48
CA GLY A 70 16.87 18.95 -6.33
C GLY A 70 16.22 19.28 -4.98
N VAL A 71 15.91 20.56 -4.80
CA VAL A 71 15.36 21.06 -3.52
C VAL A 71 13.99 20.46 -3.24
N GLY A 72 13.80 19.94 -2.03
CA GLY A 72 12.51 19.42 -1.56
C GLY A 72 12.22 17.97 -1.95
N ASN A 73 13.16 17.27 -2.61
CA ASN A 73 13.00 15.87 -2.99
C ASN A 73 14.10 14.98 -2.41
N GLY A 74 13.92 13.69 -2.53
CA GLY A 74 14.90 12.64 -2.24
C GLY A 74 14.91 12.17 -0.78
N VAL A 75 14.33 12.90 0.16
CA VAL A 75 14.34 12.60 1.59
C VAL A 75 13.05 11.90 2.07
N ALA A 76 13.16 11.09 3.13
CA ALA A 76 12.05 10.30 3.62
C ALA A 76 10.84 11.12 4.06
N THR A 77 11.04 12.35 4.51
CA THR A 77 9.94 13.24 4.93
C THR A 77 8.95 13.57 3.82
N CYS A 78 9.37 13.49 2.55
CA CYS A 78 8.48 13.64 1.40
C CYS A 78 7.34 12.59 1.39
N LEU A 79 7.56 11.42 1.97
CA LEU A 79 6.57 10.34 2.02
C LEU A 79 5.37 10.63 2.93
N LEU A 80 5.42 11.70 3.73
CA LEU A 80 4.38 12.09 4.69
C LEU A 80 3.85 13.50 4.48
N ASP A 81 4.30 14.22 3.44
CA ASP A 81 3.98 15.65 3.25
C ASP A 81 2.63 15.90 2.56
N GLY A 82 2.01 14.85 2.03
CA GLY A 82 0.71 14.93 1.34
C GLY A 82 0.80 15.46 -0.09
N GLN A 83 2.00 15.51 -0.67
CA GLN A 83 2.24 16.07 -2.00
C GLN A 83 2.76 14.98 -2.95
N LEU A 84 1.96 14.60 -3.95
CA LEU A 84 2.38 13.63 -4.96
C LEU A 84 3.49 14.12 -5.88
N SER A 85 3.79 15.42 -5.86
CA SER A 85 4.88 16.04 -6.65
C SER A 85 6.26 15.90 -6.00
N THR A 86 6.31 15.65 -4.71
CA THR A 86 7.54 15.36 -3.96
C THR A 86 7.70 13.83 -3.84
N PHE A 87 8.91 13.39 -3.55
CA PHE A 87 9.21 11.96 -3.44
C PHE A 87 10.49 11.71 -2.65
N TRP A 88 10.54 10.57 -2.00
CA TRP A 88 11.76 9.96 -1.50
C TRP A 88 12.45 9.15 -2.61
N HIS A 89 13.78 9.17 -2.62
CA HIS A 89 14.59 8.31 -3.46
C HIS A 89 15.76 7.71 -2.65
N SER A 90 16.10 6.45 -2.89
CA SER A 90 17.32 5.85 -2.36
C SER A 90 18.55 6.56 -2.93
N GLN A 91 19.62 6.65 -2.16
CA GLN A 91 20.84 7.31 -2.62
C GLN A 91 21.41 6.68 -3.91
N TRP A 92 21.70 7.53 -4.89
CA TRP A 92 22.36 7.17 -6.13
C TRP A 92 23.52 8.11 -6.47
N SER A 93 23.46 9.36 -6.05
CA SER A 93 24.52 10.34 -6.23
C SER A 93 25.72 10.01 -5.32
N GLY A 94 26.90 9.94 -5.91
CA GLY A 94 28.09 9.52 -5.17
C GLY A 94 28.22 8.02 -4.89
N GLY A 95 27.30 7.21 -5.39
CA GLY A 95 27.28 5.77 -5.25
C GLY A 95 25.92 5.25 -4.80
N SER A 96 25.36 4.29 -5.54
CA SER A 96 24.08 3.67 -5.20
C SER A 96 24.20 2.74 -3.98
N ILE A 97 23.24 2.85 -3.07
CA ILE A 97 23.09 1.90 -1.97
C ILE A 97 22.32 0.69 -2.49
N PRO A 98 22.78 -0.54 -2.25
CA PRO A 98 22.05 -1.74 -2.69
C PRO A 98 20.79 -2.00 -1.86
N LEU A 99 19.86 -2.75 -2.43
CA LEU A 99 18.73 -3.31 -1.68
C LEU A 99 19.24 -4.26 -0.56
N PRO A 100 18.50 -4.39 0.55
CA PRO A 100 17.17 -3.84 0.81
C PRO A 100 17.19 -2.38 1.28
N HIS A 101 16.19 -1.61 0.85
CA HIS A 101 15.95 -0.30 1.40
C HIS A 101 14.86 -0.37 2.48
N GLU A 102 15.08 0.28 3.60
CA GLU A 102 14.17 0.25 4.74
C GLU A 102 13.65 1.66 5.07
N ILE A 103 12.34 1.76 5.20
CA ILE A 103 11.63 2.96 5.63
C ILE A 103 10.92 2.64 6.93
N VAL A 104 11.16 3.41 7.98
CA VAL A 104 10.55 3.23 9.31
C VAL A 104 9.74 4.45 9.68
N VAL A 105 8.49 4.23 10.04
CA VAL A 105 7.55 5.25 10.49
C VAL A 105 7.24 5.08 11.97
N ASP A 106 7.26 6.19 12.70
CA ASP A 106 6.76 6.30 14.07
C ASP A 106 5.42 7.02 14.05
N MET A 107 4.34 6.32 14.31
CA MET A 107 2.97 6.86 14.36
C MET A 107 2.66 7.63 15.64
N LYS A 108 3.57 7.66 16.62
CA LYS A 108 3.46 8.31 17.95
C LYS A 108 2.46 7.66 18.90
N LYS A 109 1.55 6.86 18.42
CA LYS A 109 0.60 6.07 19.21
C LYS A 109 0.54 4.64 18.71
N GLU A 110 0.14 3.72 19.57
CA GLU A 110 -0.18 2.36 19.16
C GLU A 110 -1.55 2.32 18.48
N THR A 111 -1.64 1.61 17.38
CA THR A 111 -2.87 1.39 16.59
C THR A 111 -2.82 -0.01 16.01
N THR A 112 -3.96 -0.67 15.88
CA THR A 112 -4.02 -1.94 15.12
C THR A 112 -4.02 -1.64 13.64
N LEU A 113 -2.90 -1.89 12.97
CA LEU A 113 -2.74 -1.72 11.53
C LEU A 113 -3.37 -2.89 10.78
N THR A 114 -4.03 -2.60 9.67
CA THR A 114 -4.70 -3.58 8.81
C THR A 114 -4.22 -3.52 7.37
N ASN A 115 -3.76 -2.35 6.93
CA ASN A 115 -3.22 -2.15 5.58
C ASN A 115 -2.11 -1.08 5.62
N ILE A 116 -1.18 -1.21 4.69
CA ILE A 116 -0.18 -0.19 4.37
C ILE A 116 -0.30 0.11 2.88
N SER A 117 -0.16 1.37 2.50
CA SER A 117 -0.20 1.74 1.09
C SER A 117 1.06 2.44 0.64
N LEU A 118 1.33 2.28 -0.65
CA LEU A 118 2.43 2.90 -1.36
C LEU A 118 1.87 3.66 -2.56
N THR A 119 2.38 4.86 -2.81
CA THR A 119 2.16 5.58 -4.05
C THR A 119 3.51 5.78 -4.73
N GLU A 120 3.63 5.28 -5.94
CA GLU A 120 4.85 5.40 -6.74
C GLU A 120 5.17 6.87 -7.06
N ARG A 121 6.44 7.16 -7.32
CA ARG A 121 6.84 8.46 -7.87
C ARG A 121 6.03 8.78 -9.12
N GLN A 122 5.47 9.99 -9.19
CA GLN A 122 4.58 10.43 -10.26
C GLN A 122 5.35 10.76 -11.56
N HIS A 123 6.04 9.75 -12.08
CA HIS A 123 6.85 9.86 -13.27
C HIS A 123 6.85 8.54 -14.06
N ASP A 124 6.71 8.59 -15.37
CA ASP A 124 6.56 7.40 -16.21
C ASP A 124 7.74 6.44 -16.16
N SER A 125 8.96 6.97 -16.04
CA SER A 125 10.18 6.16 -16.05
C SER A 125 10.70 5.78 -14.67
N TYR A 126 10.16 6.35 -13.58
CA TYR A 126 10.73 6.23 -12.23
C TYR A 126 9.73 5.69 -11.22
N ARG A 127 8.95 4.68 -11.60
CA ARG A 127 8.15 3.84 -10.70
C ARG A 127 8.98 2.60 -10.43
N ASP A 128 9.74 2.67 -9.34
CA ASP A 128 10.86 1.78 -9.13
C ASP A 128 10.55 0.64 -8.19
N VAL A 129 9.69 0.86 -7.18
CA VAL A 129 9.42 -0.15 -6.16
C VAL A 129 8.62 -1.30 -6.74
N LYS A 130 9.13 -2.53 -6.56
CA LYS A 130 8.47 -3.73 -7.08
C LYS A 130 7.96 -4.64 -5.99
N GLY A 131 8.78 -4.92 -4.97
CA GLY A 131 8.34 -5.87 -3.96
C GLY A 131 9.10 -5.75 -2.66
N GLY A 132 8.51 -6.30 -1.60
CA GLY A 132 9.09 -6.28 -0.28
C GLY A 132 8.20 -6.82 0.81
N GLU A 133 8.53 -6.44 2.03
CA GLU A 133 7.94 -6.95 3.26
C GLU A 133 7.51 -5.80 4.16
N PHE A 134 6.42 -6.02 4.91
CA PHE A 134 5.95 -5.11 5.95
C PHE A 134 6.19 -5.70 7.33
N PHE A 135 6.56 -4.83 8.26
CA PHE A 135 6.77 -5.18 9.66
C PHE A 135 6.08 -4.17 10.57
N VAL A 136 5.64 -4.63 11.74
CA VAL A 136 5.07 -3.79 12.79
C VAL A 136 5.83 -4.03 14.10
N SER A 137 5.96 -2.99 14.92
CA SER A 137 6.63 -3.04 16.22
C SER A 137 6.00 -2.05 17.20
N SER A 138 6.00 -2.38 18.48
CA SER A 138 5.63 -1.45 19.55
C SER A 138 6.83 -0.71 20.15
N ASP A 139 8.05 -1.24 20.02
CA ASP A 139 9.26 -0.76 20.69
C ASP A 139 10.40 -0.35 19.74
N LYS A 140 10.21 -0.53 18.42
CA LYS A 140 11.22 -0.30 17.37
C LYS A 140 12.43 -1.26 17.43
N LEU A 141 12.43 -2.20 18.34
CA LEU A 141 13.50 -3.21 18.52
C LEU A 141 13.05 -4.58 18.03
N ASN A 142 11.85 -5.00 18.45
CA ASN A 142 11.26 -6.26 18.08
C ASN A 142 10.25 -6.06 16.94
N TRP A 143 10.51 -6.66 15.78
CA TRP A 143 9.72 -6.50 14.57
C TRP A 143 8.99 -7.78 14.22
N THR A 144 7.69 -7.70 14.04
CA THR A 144 6.83 -8.78 13.53
C THR A 144 6.60 -8.59 12.05
N ALA A 145 6.94 -9.58 11.23
CA ALA A 145 6.57 -9.58 9.82
C ALA A 145 5.06 -9.77 9.69
N VAL A 146 4.39 -8.88 8.96
CA VAL A 146 2.92 -8.83 8.89
C VAL A 146 2.37 -9.01 7.48
N GLY A 147 3.23 -9.06 6.47
CA GLY A 147 2.85 -9.31 5.09
C GLY A 147 3.94 -8.95 4.11
N THR A 148 3.69 -9.26 2.86
CA THR A 148 4.53 -8.92 1.71
C THR A 148 3.72 -8.08 0.72
N PHE A 149 4.41 -7.42 -0.21
CA PHE A 149 3.75 -6.70 -1.28
C PHE A 149 4.44 -6.93 -2.62
N GLU A 150 3.65 -6.83 -3.67
CA GLU A 150 4.11 -6.73 -5.06
C GLU A 150 3.40 -5.53 -5.69
N ALA A 151 4.17 -4.44 -5.88
CA ALA A 151 3.65 -3.20 -6.42
C ALA A 151 3.65 -3.21 -7.95
N GLN A 152 2.67 -2.55 -8.53
CA GLN A 152 2.53 -2.35 -9.96
C GLN A 152 3.04 -0.96 -10.34
N LYS A 153 3.47 -0.79 -11.62
CA LYS A 153 3.88 0.51 -12.15
C LYS A 153 2.68 1.40 -12.50
N VAL A 154 1.90 1.78 -11.48
CA VAL A 154 0.73 2.65 -11.61
C VAL A 154 0.93 3.94 -10.83
N LEU A 155 0.14 4.98 -11.13
CA LEU A 155 0.22 6.29 -10.45
C LEU A 155 -0.65 6.33 -9.20
N GLU A 156 -1.66 5.47 -9.14
CA GLU A 156 -2.64 5.40 -8.08
C GLU A 156 -2.03 4.81 -6.80
N GLU A 157 -2.62 5.15 -5.67
CA GLU A 157 -2.31 4.55 -4.38
C GLU A 157 -2.62 3.04 -4.40
N GLN A 158 -1.65 2.23 -4.05
CA GLN A 158 -1.78 0.78 -3.97
C GLN A 158 -1.87 0.36 -2.51
N ILE A 159 -2.99 -0.23 -2.11
CA ILE A 159 -3.28 -0.64 -0.74
C ILE A 159 -3.02 -2.14 -0.59
N PHE A 160 -2.15 -2.50 0.35
CA PHE A 160 -1.78 -3.88 0.65
C PHE A 160 -2.34 -4.30 2.00
N SER A 161 -3.02 -5.43 2.03
CA SER A 161 -3.49 -6.01 3.28
C SER A 161 -2.34 -6.65 4.05
N ILE A 162 -2.34 -6.45 5.36
CA ILE A 162 -1.40 -7.09 6.28
C ILE A 162 -2.15 -7.89 7.34
N THR A 163 -1.49 -8.80 8.02
CA THR A 163 -2.03 -9.42 9.23
C THR A 163 -2.31 -8.33 10.26
N PRO A 164 -3.57 -8.15 10.72
CA PRO A 164 -3.90 -7.11 11.68
C PRO A 164 -3.01 -7.19 12.92
N THR A 165 -2.24 -6.16 13.16
CA THR A 165 -1.22 -6.17 14.21
C THR A 165 -1.15 -4.82 14.91
N LYS A 166 -1.19 -4.85 16.25
CA LYS A 166 -1.06 -3.65 17.07
C LYS A 166 0.41 -3.25 17.20
N GLY A 167 0.70 -1.97 16.98
CA GLY A 167 2.03 -1.41 17.16
C GLY A 167 2.05 0.11 17.00
N ARG A 168 3.16 0.71 17.37
CA ARG A 168 3.44 2.15 17.22
C ARG A 168 4.25 2.45 15.96
N TYR A 169 5.05 1.48 15.52
CA TYR A 169 5.96 1.63 14.39
C TYR A 169 5.57 0.65 13.29
N PHE A 170 5.70 1.07 12.04
CA PHE A 170 5.75 0.13 10.93
C PHE A 170 6.99 0.36 10.09
N LYS A 171 7.43 -0.70 9.41
CA LYS A 171 8.57 -0.68 8.51
C LYS A 171 8.19 -1.27 7.17
N ILE A 172 8.63 -0.61 6.12
CA ILE A 172 8.59 -1.07 4.75
C ILE A 172 10.02 -1.46 4.37
N LYS A 173 10.23 -2.73 4.02
CA LYS A 173 11.52 -3.25 3.56
C LYS A 173 11.39 -3.61 2.10
N ILE A 174 11.93 -2.78 1.23
CA ILE A 174 11.94 -2.96 -0.22
C ILE A 174 13.07 -3.91 -0.57
N THR A 175 12.74 -5.07 -1.15
CA THR A 175 13.70 -6.12 -1.50
C THR A 175 13.84 -6.32 -3.01
N ASP A 176 12.91 -5.76 -3.80
CA ASP A 176 12.92 -5.84 -5.25
C ASP A 176 12.53 -4.52 -5.89
N SER A 177 13.13 -4.21 -7.04
CA SER A 177 12.94 -2.98 -7.78
C SER A 177 12.86 -3.25 -9.28
N TYR A 178 12.04 -2.47 -9.97
CA TYR A 178 11.97 -2.46 -11.44
C TYR A 178 13.19 -1.82 -12.11
N ARG A 179 14.00 -1.07 -11.35
CA ARG A 179 15.16 -0.33 -11.87
C ARG A 179 16.41 -0.57 -11.04
N ALA A 180 17.02 -1.74 -11.23
CA ALA A 180 18.24 -2.16 -10.53
C ALA A 180 18.12 -1.98 -9.00
N SER A 181 19.01 -1.19 -8.38
CA SER A 181 19.01 -0.94 -6.93
C SER A 181 18.32 0.37 -6.53
N ASN A 182 17.60 1.02 -7.44
CA ASN A 182 16.92 2.27 -7.11
C ASN A 182 15.53 2.01 -6.54
N SER A 183 15.11 2.84 -5.62
CA SER A 183 13.74 2.88 -5.10
C SER A 183 13.31 4.31 -4.92
N SER A 184 12.09 4.63 -5.35
CA SER A 184 11.47 5.94 -5.16
C SER A 184 9.99 5.78 -4.89
N LEU A 185 9.43 6.61 -4.01
CA LEU A 185 8.00 6.65 -3.67
C LEU A 185 7.59 8.10 -3.47
N ALA A 186 6.37 8.46 -3.85
CA ALA A 186 5.79 9.77 -3.57
C ALA A 186 5.16 9.80 -2.17
N GLU A 187 4.35 8.81 -1.81
CA GLU A 187 3.59 8.80 -0.56
C GLU A 187 3.45 7.42 0.03
N ILE A 188 3.31 7.36 1.34
CA ILE A 188 2.92 6.16 2.08
C ILE A 188 1.80 6.49 3.07
N HIS A 189 0.86 5.55 3.24
CA HIS A 189 -0.17 5.65 4.27
C HIS A 189 -0.30 4.32 5.02
N ALA A 190 -0.98 4.38 6.16
CA ALA A 190 -1.40 3.20 6.88
C ALA A 190 -2.90 3.30 7.19
N TYR A 191 -3.53 2.16 7.32
CA TYR A 191 -4.94 2.02 7.64
C TYR A 191 -5.06 1.15 8.87
N GLY A 192 -6.00 1.46 9.73
CA GLY A 192 -6.16 0.75 10.98
C GLY A 192 -7.56 0.82 11.54
N ILE A 193 -7.71 0.13 12.66
CA ILE A 193 -8.89 0.17 13.53
C ILE A 193 -8.44 0.58 14.92
N ASP A 194 -9.16 1.52 15.54
CA ASP A 194 -8.94 1.92 16.94
C ASP A 194 -9.71 1.00 17.86
#